data_e83a4e76042d9d0e037a06cdd8e08be2
#
_entry.id   e83a4e76042d9d0e037a06cdd8e08be2
#
_cell.length_a   1.000
_cell.length_b   1.000
_cell.length_c   1.000
_cell.angle_alpha   90.00
_cell.angle_beta   90.00
_cell.angle_gamma   90.00
#
_symmetry.space_group_name_H-M   'P 1'
#
loop_
_entity.id
_entity.type
_entity.pdbx_description
1 polymer ?
#
loop_
_entity_poly.entity_id
_entity_poly.type
_entity_poly.pdbx_seq_one_letter_code
_entity_poly.pdbx_strand_id
1 'polypeptide(L)'
;ELIGSDYAAYVAPTQEELATAAAAQVRSERDQLLLEVDAFVGNPLRWAALSSEAQATWTTYRTALLDVPQQAGFPSTITWPTKPEGN
;
A
#
# COMPACT_ATOMS: atom_id res chain seq x y z
N GLU A 1 34.25 26.27 11.28
CA GLU A 1 33.53 26.00 11.51
C GLU A 1 32.87 24.79 11.32
N LEU A 2 32.50 24.34 12.30
CA LEU A 2 31.90 23.12 12.31
C LEU A 2 30.78 22.99 11.40
N ILE A 3 30.10 24.03 11.22
CA ILE A 3 28.99 24.01 10.36
C ILE A 3 29.35 23.68 8.96
N GLY A 4 30.44 24.20 8.49
CA GLY A 4 30.86 23.89 7.14
C GLY A 4 31.14 22.43 6.97
N SER A 5 31.75 21.85 7.99
CA SER A 5 32.07 20.46 7.97
C SER A 5 30.85 19.60 7.95
N ASP A 6 29.89 19.92 8.81
CA ASP A 6 28.68 19.16 8.86
C ASP A 6 27.89 19.28 7.59
N TYR A 7 27.87 20.46 7.03
CA TYR A 7 27.16 20.68 5.82
C TYR A 7 27.79 19.89 4.68
N ALA A 8 29.10 19.86 4.65
CA ALA A 8 29.78 19.12 3.62
C ALA A 8 29.54 17.64 3.71
N ALA A 9 29.21 17.16 4.89
CA ALA A 9 28.94 15.74 5.06
C ALA A 9 27.57 15.33 4.59
N TYR A 10 26.67 16.29 4.40
CA TYR A 10 25.34 15.93 3.94
C TYR A 10 25.38 15.54 2.48
N VAL A 11 24.77 14.42 2.16
CA VAL A 11 24.66 13.95 0.80
C VAL A 11 23.20 13.67 0.53
N ALA A 12 22.66 14.29 -0.50
CA ALA A 12 21.27 14.07 -0.85
C ALA A 12 21.07 12.64 -1.29
N PRO A 13 19.88 12.07 -1.02
CA PRO A 13 19.61 10.71 -1.46
C PRO A 13 19.67 10.60 -2.98
N THR A 14 20.16 9.47 -3.46
CA THR A 14 20.16 9.20 -4.89
C THR A 14 18.74 8.85 -5.34
N GLN A 15 18.54 8.85 -6.66
CA GLN A 15 17.25 8.44 -7.20
C GLN A 15 16.91 7.03 -6.76
N GLU A 16 17.90 6.18 -6.71
CA GLU A 16 17.69 4.81 -6.29
C GLU A 16 17.25 4.73 -4.84
N GLU A 17 17.88 5.54 -3.99
CA GLU A 17 17.50 5.57 -2.57
C GLU A 17 16.11 6.12 -2.40
N LEU A 18 15.76 7.16 -3.15
CA LEU A 18 14.43 7.71 -3.09
C LEU A 18 13.39 6.72 -3.56
N ALA A 19 13.70 5.96 -4.60
CA ALA A 19 12.78 4.95 -5.10
C ALA A 19 12.60 3.84 -4.07
N THR A 20 13.68 3.45 -3.39
CA THR A 20 13.59 2.43 -2.36
C THR A 20 12.72 2.89 -1.20
N ALA A 21 12.88 4.14 -0.80
CA ALA A 21 12.07 4.69 0.28
C ALA A 21 10.61 4.79 -0.13
N ALA A 22 10.36 5.21 -1.38
CA ALA A 22 8.99 5.30 -1.87
C ALA A 22 8.35 3.92 -1.92
N ALA A 23 9.09 2.92 -2.35
CA ALA A 23 8.58 1.56 -2.40
C ALA A 23 8.22 1.05 -1.02
N ALA A 24 9.07 1.33 -0.03
CA ALA A 24 8.78 0.92 1.33
C ALA A 24 7.53 1.59 1.87
N GLN A 25 7.36 2.87 1.55
CA GLN A 25 6.19 3.61 1.98
C GLN A 25 4.91 3.02 1.36
N VAL A 26 4.95 2.74 0.08
CA VAL A 26 3.81 2.17 -0.61
C VAL A 26 3.45 0.81 -0.04
N ARG A 27 4.45 -0.02 0.20
CA ARG A 27 4.20 -1.34 0.77
C ARG A 27 3.62 -1.24 2.17
N SER A 28 4.09 -0.29 2.94
CA SER A 28 3.57 -0.08 4.29
C SER A 28 2.10 0.31 4.26
N GLU A 29 1.74 1.22 3.38
CA GLU A 29 0.34 1.62 3.24
C GLU A 29 -0.52 0.46 2.76
N ARG A 30 -0.01 -0.28 1.79
CA ARG A 30 -0.71 -1.45 1.29
C ARG A 30 -0.96 -2.46 2.41
N ASP A 31 0.07 -2.71 3.22
CA ASP A 31 -0.04 -3.68 4.29
C ASP A 31 -1.08 -3.26 5.33
N GLN A 32 -1.17 -1.97 5.61
CA GLN A 32 -2.20 -1.50 6.52
C GLN A 32 -3.58 -1.70 5.96
N LEU A 33 -3.76 -1.43 4.68
CA LEU A 33 -5.04 -1.65 4.03
C LEU A 33 -5.38 -3.13 4.01
N LEU A 34 -4.38 -3.98 3.80
CA LEU A 34 -4.60 -5.42 3.81
C LEU A 34 -5.02 -5.90 5.20
N LEU A 35 -4.45 -5.31 6.26
CA LEU A 35 -4.88 -5.67 7.60
C LEU A 35 -6.34 -5.35 7.81
N GLU A 36 -6.80 -4.21 7.31
CA GLU A 36 -8.20 -3.85 7.44
C GLU A 36 -9.09 -4.81 6.67
N VAL A 37 -8.68 -5.15 5.46
CA VAL A 37 -9.44 -6.08 4.65
C VAL A 37 -9.51 -7.44 5.32
N ASP A 38 -8.37 -7.93 5.80
CA ASP A 38 -8.33 -9.26 6.40
C ASP A 38 -9.12 -9.31 7.68
N ALA A 39 -9.15 -8.22 8.43
CA ALA A 39 -9.98 -8.18 9.64
C ALA A 39 -11.45 -8.28 9.30
N PHE A 40 -11.84 -7.74 8.16
CA PHE A 40 -13.23 -7.78 7.74
C PHE A 40 -13.59 -9.12 7.10
N VAL A 41 -12.82 -9.54 6.08
CA VAL A 41 -13.16 -10.75 5.34
C VAL A 41 -12.78 -12.01 6.10
N GLY A 42 -11.89 -11.90 7.07
CA GLY A 42 -11.50 -13.04 7.88
C GLY A 42 -12.51 -13.39 8.95
N ASN A 43 -13.54 -12.57 9.12
CA ASN A 43 -14.60 -12.86 10.09
C ASN A 43 -15.67 -13.68 9.39
N PRO A 44 -15.82 -14.97 9.73
CA PRO A 44 -16.74 -15.84 8.98
C PRO A 44 -18.19 -15.36 8.99
N LEU A 45 -18.62 -14.76 10.11
CA LEU A 45 -19.98 -14.29 10.18
C LEU A 45 -20.21 -13.09 9.29
N ARG A 46 -19.25 -12.17 9.27
CA ARG A 46 -19.35 -11.02 8.39
C ARG A 46 -19.32 -11.42 6.94
N TRP A 47 -18.40 -12.31 6.63
CA TRP A 47 -18.23 -12.75 5.25
C TRP A 47 -19.48 -13.43 4.75
N ALA A 48 -20.04 -14.31 5.56
CA ALA A 48 -21.24 -15.06 5.18
C ALA A 48 -22.45 -14.14 5.01
N ALA A 49 -22.46 -13.00 5.69
CA ALA A 49 -23.56 -12.06 5.59
C ALA A 49 -23.53 -11.25 4.32
N LEU A 50 -22.41 -11.25 3.60
CA LEU A 50 -22.28 -10.49 2.37
C LEU A 50 -22.92 -11.23 1.21
N SER A 51 -23.46 -10.47 0.26
CA SER A 51 -23.93 -11.08 -0.98
C SER A 51 -22.75 -11.62 -1.78
N SER A 52 -23.04 -12.49 -2.74
CA SER A 52 -21.98 -13.00 -3.61
C SER A 52 -21.26 -11.88 -4.33
N GLU A 53 -22.01 -10.85 -4.73
CA GLU A 53 -21.41 -9.71 -5.41
C GLU A 53 -20.47 -8.95 -4.50
N ALA A 54 -20.89 -8.75 -3.26
CA ALA A 54 -20.03 -8.04 -2.30
C ALA A 54 -18.78 -8.86 -2.01
N GLN A 55 -18.92 -10.17 -1.88
CA GLN A 55 -17.75 -11.02 -1.65
C GLN A 55 -16.77 -10.93 -2.81
N ALA A 56 -17.28 -10.93 -4.05
CA ALA A 56 -16.43 -10.79 -5.22
C ALA A 56 -15.74 -9.45 -5.24
N THR A 57 -16.46 -8.38 -4.88
CA THR A 57 -15.88 -7.04 -4.85
C THR A 57 -14.74 -6.94 -3.84
N TRP A 58 -14.93 -7.52 -2.65
CA TRP A 58 -13.88 -7.49 -1.64
C TRP A 58 -12.68 -8.32 -2.07
N THR A 59 -12.92 -9.46 -2.72
CA THR A 59 -11.84 -10.29 -3.23
C THR A 59 -11.04 -9.55 -4.28
N THR A 60 -11.73 -8.86 -5.18
CA THR A 60 -11.06 -8.08 -6.22
C THR A 60 -10.23 -6.96 -5.61
N TYR A 61 -10.78 -6.28 -4.60
CA TYR A 61 -10.06 -5.21 -3.93
C TYR A 61 -8.79 -5.74 -3.27
N ARG A 62 -8.89 -6.87 -2.59
CA ARG A 62 -7.74 -7.46 -1.93
C ARG A 62 -6.66 -7.84 -2.92
N THR A 63 -7.07 -8.45 -4.03
CA THR A 63 -6.13 -8.83 -5.07
C THR A 63 -5.44 -7.60 -5.65
N ALA A 64 -6.20 -6.53 -5.87
CA ALA A 64 -5.61 -5.30 -6.39
C ALA A 64 -4.62 -4.69 -5.42
N LEU A 65 -4.87 -4.81 -4.11
CA LEU A 65 -3.90 -4.34 -3.12
C LEU A 65 -2.61 -5.15 -3.20
N LEU A 66 -2.75 -6.47 -3.33
CA LEU A 66 -1.57 -7.31 -3.44
C LEU A 66 -0.76 -6.98 -4.69
N ASP A 67 -1.44 -6.53 -5.73
CA ASP A 67 -0.78 -6.23 -7.00
C ASP A 67 -0.24 -4.81 -7.08
N VAL A 68 -0.43 -3.99 -6.06
CA VAL A 68 0.07 -2.61 -6.09
C VAL A 68 1.54 -2.54 -6.46
N PRO A 69 2.45 -3.36 -5.89
CA PRO A 69 3.85 -3.29 -6.29
C PRO A 69 4.11 -3.73 -7.72
N GLN A 70 3.12 -4.34 -8.37
CA GLN A 70 3.27 -4.79 -9.75
C GLN A 70 2.82 -3.73 -10.75
N GLN A 71 2.29 -2.62 -10.29
CA GLN A 71 1.82 -1.58 -11.19
C GLN A 71 2.99 -0.94 -11.93
N ALA A 72 2.73 -0.54 -13.16
CA ALA A 72 3.78 0.00 -14.00
C ALA A 72 4.42 1.25 -13.42
N GLY A 73 3.64 2.06 -12.70
CA GLY A 73 4.14 3.29 -12.11
C GLY A 73 4.81 3.12 -10.75
N PHE A 74 4.78 1.91 -10.19
CA PHE A 74 5.39 1.67 -8.89
C PHE A 74 6.88 1.98 -8.92
N PRO A 75 7.43 2.62 -7.91
CA PRO A 75 6.76 3.12 -6.69
C PRO A 75 6.36 4.59 -6.76
N SER A 76 6.59 5.25 -7.89
CA SER A 76 6.39 6.69 -7.98
C SER A 76 4.93 7.09 -8.11
N THR A 77 4.21 6.34 -8.93
CA THR A 77 2.80 6.63 -9.18
C THR A 77 2.00 5.39 -8.91
N ILE A 78 1.05 5.49 -7.99
CA ILE A 78 0.24 4.35 -7.61
C ILE A 78 -1.23 4.69 -7.82
N THR A 79 -1.95 3.79 -8.46
CA THR A 79 -3.39 3.86 -8.53
C THR A 79 -3.94 2.96 -7.44
N TRP A 80 -4.39 3.57 -6.35
CA TRP A 80 -4.89 2.79 -5.24
C TRP A 80 -6.27 2.26 -5.55
N PRO A 81 -6.53 0.97 -5.28
CA PRO A 81 -7.87 0.43 -5.49
C PRO A 81 -8.87 1.12 -4.59
N THR A 82 -10.10 1.22 -5.07
CA THR A 82 -11.16 1.82 -4.29
C THR A 82 -11.73 0.79 -3.34
N LYS A 83 -11.74 1.13 -2.06
CA LYS A 83 -12.28 0.24 -1.04
C LYS A 83 -13.77 0.04 -1.27
N PRO A 84 -14.27 -1.21 -1.26
CA PRO A 84 -15.70 -1.43 -1.39
C PRO A 84 -16.46 -0.79 -0.24
N GLU A 85 -17.69 -0.44 -0.51
CA GLU A 85 -18.52 0.11 0.55
C GLU A 85 -18.81 -0.98 1.54
N GLY A 86 -18.77 -0.62 2.77
CA GLY A 86 -18.88 -1.55 3.84
C GLY A 86 -20.19 -2.27 3.82
N ASN A 87 -20.24 -3.38 4.03
CA ASN A 87 -21.31 -4.24 4.10
C ASN A 87 -21.87 -4.60 2.95
#